data_ed5eba7d6d2e942b5a14c9eaa26400d8
#
_entry.id   ed5eba7d6d2e942b5a14c9eaa26400d8
#
_cell.length_a   1.000
_cell.length_b   1.000
_cell.length_c   1.000
_cell.angle_alpha   90.00
_cell.angle_beta   90.00
_cell.angle_gamma   90.00
#
_symmetry.space_group_name_H-M   'P 1'
#
loop_
_entity.id
_entity.type
_entity.pdbx_description
1 polymer ?
#
loop_
_entity_poly.entity_id
_entity_poly.type
_entity_poly.pdbx_seq_one_letter_code
_entity_poly.pdbx_strand_id
1 'polypeptide(L)'
;MARAVGKAKRAGRARSDPVRAALRLHARPDKAEGMRAYLKSSMPCLGVQVPVARKVARELFDEPFESLEALSAHVLLLWNGARYREERFVALNVLRLRPHRRWLTAKAAPLLETLIRSGAWWDLVDELATHVVATALENDPVGMTKVVRRWAASGELWLQRAALVCQVLRHEATDLELLAYAIERAVDGKDFFLRKGIGWAMRAVGRDRPEVVRAWLERWRGRLSRLSVREASKAL
;
A
#
# COMPACT_ATOMS: atom_id res chain seq x y z
N MET A 1 33.04 4.81 5.24
CA MET A 1 31.58 4.77 5.00
C MET A 1 31.18 5.08 3.56
N ALA A 2 31.73 6.06 2.85
CA ALA A 2 31.35 6.41 1.46
C ALA A 2 31.55 5.29 0.41
N ARG A 3 32.56 4.42 0.54
CA ARG A 3 32.79 3.28 -0.37
C ARG A 3 31.75 2.18 -0.29
N ALA A 4 31.19 1.89 0.91
CA ALA A 4 30.15 0.86 1.09
C ALA A 4 28.81 1.32 0.52
N VAL A 5 28.45 2.60 0.67
CA VAL A 5 27.23 3.20 0.10
C VAL A 5 27.29 3.22 -1.43
N GLY A 6 28.48 3.48 -2.02
CA GLY A 6 28.67 3.45 -3.47
C GLY A 6 28.57 2.04 -4.07
N LYS A 7 29.02 1.01 -3.33
CA LYS A 7 28.95 -0.39 -3.77
C LYS A 7 27.52 -0.94 -3.70
N ALA A 8 26.76 -0.60 -2.65
CA ALA A 8 25.33 -0.93 -2.52
C ALA A 8 24.47 -0.23 -3.59
N LYS A 9 24.74 1.04 -3.92
CA LYS A 9 24.09 1.77 -5.02
C LYS A 9 24.37 1.16 -6.40
N ARG A 10 25.61 0.67 -6.65
CA ARG A 10 25.98 -0.01 -7.90
C ARG A 10 25.33 -1.40 -8.02
N ALA A 11 25.31 -2.19 -6.95
CA ALA A 11 24.65 -3.49 -6.92
C ALA A 11 23.12 -3.36 -7.08
N GLY A 12 22.49 -2.33 -6.48
CA GLY A 12 21.08 -2.02 -6.65
C GLY A 12 20.71 -1.64 -8.09
N ARG A 13 21.59 -0.90 -8.78
CA ARG A 13 21.41 -0.56 -10.21
C ARG A 13 21.41 -1.79 -11.12
N ALA A 14 22.33 -2.75 -10.90
CA ALA A 14 22.47 -3.93 -11.73
C ALA A 14 21.23 -4.86 -11.65
N ARG A 15 20.51 -4.91 -10.52
CA ARG A 15 19.34 -5.78 -10.32
C ARG A 15 18.00 -5.13 -10.69
N SER A 16 17.90 -3.81 -10.72
CA SER A 16 16.73 -3.11 -11.25
C SER A 16 16.74 -3.00 -12.79
N ASP A 17 17.86 -3.24 -13.43
CA ASP A 17 17.98 -3.15 -14.89
C ASP A 17 17.10 -4.17 -15.65
N PRO A 18 16.97 -5.45 -15.24
CA PRO A 18 16.02 -6.37 -15.87
C PRO A 18 14.56 -5.92 -15.76
N VAL A 19 14.14 -5.43 -14.60
CA VAL A 19 12.79 -4.89 -14.38
C VAL A 19 12.53 -3.70 -15.32
N ARG A 20 13.47 -2.79 -15.38
CA ARG A 20 13.38 -1.59 -16.24
C ARG A 20 13.36 -1.97 -17.71
N ALA A 21 14.18 -2.93 -18.13
CA ALA A 21 14.20 -3.42 -19.50
C ALA A 21 12.85 -4.04 -19.88
N ALA A 22 12.30 -4.91 -19.04
CA ALA A 22 10.99 -5.52 -19.24
C ALA A 22 9.85 -4.48 -19.29
N LEU A 23 9.85 -3.51 -18.37
CA LEU A 23 8.84 -2.43 -18.38
C LEU A 23 8.93 -1.56 -19.65
N ARG A 24 10.13 -1.28 -20.15
CA ARG A 24 10.34 -0.48 -21.37
C ARG A 24 9.74 -1.12 -22.63
N LEU A 25 9.65 -2.44 -22.70
CA LEU A 25 8.97 -3.13 -23.80
C LEU A 25 7.47 -2.79 -23.87
N HIS A 26 6.90 -2.31 -22.77
CA HIS A 26 5.50 -1.93 -22.63
C HIS A 26 5.30 -0.43 -22.44
N ALA A 27 6.35 0.37 -22.61
CA ALA A 27 6.29 1.81 -22.40
C ALA A 27 5.28 2.48 -23.35
N ARG A 28 4.55 3.44 -22.81
CA ARG A 28 3.58 4.27 -23.53
C ARG A 28 3.93 5.76 -23.30
N PRO A 29 4.87 6.29 -24.10
CA PRO A 29 5.31 7.68 -23.97
C PRO A 29 4.14 8.67 -24.07
N ASP A 30 3.13 8.36 -24.90
CA ASP A 30 1.89 9.12 -25.07
C ASP A 30 1.07 9.22 -23.77
N LYS A 31 1.22 8.30 -22.80
CA LYS A 31 0.52 8.28 -21.51
C LYS A 31 1.39 8.69 -20.34
N ALA A 32 2.70 8.65 -20.50
CA ALA A 32 3.65 8.81 -19.39
C ALA A 32 3.50 10.14 -18.66
N GLU A 33 3.40 11.25 -19.39
CA GLU A 33 3.28 12.58 -18.80
C GLU A 33 1.91 12.78 -18.14
N GLY A 34 0.82 12.35 -18.78
CA GLY A 34 -0.52 12.39 -18.18
C GLY A 34 -0.62 11.57 -16.90
N MET A 35 0.02 10.39 -16.86
CA MET A 35 0.10 9.54 -15.66
C MET A 35 0.90 10.24 -14.55
N ARG A 36 2.05 10.80 -14.88
CA ARG A 36 2.89 11.55 -13.93
C ARG A 36 2.15 12.76 -13.33
N ALA A 37 1.46 13.52 -14.17
CA ALA A 37 0.66 14.68 -13.75
C ALA A 37 -0.51 14.26 -12.84
N TYR A 38 -1.25 13.22 -13.21
CA TYR A 38 -2.33 12.66 -12.39
C TYR A 38 -1.83 12.20 -11.01
N LEU A 39 -0.72 11.49 -10.98
CA LEU A 39 -0.11 11.01 -9.75
C LEU A 39 0.60 12.13 -8.96
N LYS A 40 0.80 13.31 -9.53
CA LYS A 40 1.65 14.39 -8.99
C LYS A 40 3.02 13.85 -8.56
N SER A 41 3.58 12.94 -9.36
CA SER A 41 4.79 12.22 -9.03
C SER A 41 6.04 13.03 -9.37
N SER A 42 7.00 13.10 -8.42
CA SER A 42 8.36 13.59 -8.68
C SER A 42 9.17 12.60 -9.51
N MET A 43 8.82 11.30 -9.45
CA MET A 43 9.44 10.27 -10.29
C MET A 43 8.83 10.29 -11.69
N PRO A 44 9.65 10.11 -12.75
CA PRO A 44 9.13 9.90 -14.10
C PRO A 44 8.33 8.61 -14.20
N CYS A 45 7.39 8.56 -15.14
CA CYS A 45 6.62 7.39 -15.50
C CYS A 45 7.02 6.89 -16.90
N LEU A 46 6.84 5.60 -17.15
CA LEU A 46 6.95 4.97 -18.47
C LEU A 46 5.59 4.91 -19.21
N GLY A 47 4.50 5.23 -18.51
CA GLY A 47 3.13 5.09 -19.03
C GLY A 47 2.61 3.64 -18.97
N VAL A 48 3.24 2.78 -18.18
CA VAL A 48 2.89 1.36 -18.04
C VAL A 48 1.82 1.20 -16.96
N GLN A 49 0.74 0.50 -17.29
CA GLN A 49 -0.36 0.26 -16.34
C GLN A 49 -0.01 -0.82 -15.31
N VAL A 50 -0.65 -0.76 -14.13
CA VAL A 50 -0.42 -1.69 -13.00
C VAL A 50 -0.54 -3.17 -13.39
N PRO A 51 -1.51 -3.64 -14.22
CA PRO A 51 -1.56 -5.04 -14.62
C PRO A 51 -0.29 -5.53 -15.34
N VAL A 52 0.35 -4.68 -16.13
CA VAL A 52 1.61 -5.00 -16.80
C VAL A 52 2.76 -5.08 -15.79
N ALA A 53 2.84 -4.14 -14.84
CA ALA A 53 3.83 -4.22 -13.77
C ALA A 53 3.70 -5.51 -12.94
N ARG A 54 2.46 -6.00 -12.70
CA ARG A 54 2.21 -7.31 -12.07
C ARG A 54 2.70 -8.47 -12.90
N LYS A 55 2.48 -8.41 -14.22
CA LYS A 55 2.96 -9.43 -15.15
C LYS A 55 4.48 -9.52 -15.10
N VAL A 56 5.17 -8.37 -15.21
CA VAL A 56 6.63 -8.28 -15.11
C VAL A 56 7.14 -8.83 -13.77
N ALA A 57 6.49 -8.50 -12.65
CA ALA A 57 6.86 -9.06 -11.35
C ALA A 57 6.80 -10.59 -11.34
N ARG A 58 5.73 -11.19 -11.88
CA ARG A 58 5.55 -12.63 -11.96
C ARG A 58 6.57 -13.30 -12.88
N GLU A 59 6.83 -12.73 -14.04
CA GLU A 59 7.78 -13.28 -15.02
C GLU A 59 9.23 -13.31 -14.49
N LEU A 60 9.59 -12.35 -13.64
CA LEU A 60 10.97 -12.21 -13.17
C LEU A 60 11.22 -12.78 -11.76
N PHE A 61 10.18 -12.99 -10.94
CA PHE A 61 10.34 -13.29 -9.51
C PHE A 61 9.36 -14.35 -8.97
N ASP A 62 8.91 -15.29 -9.81
CA ASP A 62 7.96 -16.33 -9.37
C ASP A 62 8.62 -17.43 -8.50
N GLU A 63 9.94 -17.50 -8.49
CA GLU A 63 10.68 -18.41 -7.61
C GLU A 63 10.64 -17.94 -6.16
N PRO A 64 10.42 -18.88 -5.19
CA PRO A 64 10.32 -18.54 -3.79
C PRO A 64 11.65 -18.07 -3.20
N PHE A 65 11.63 -17.02 -2.38
CA PHE A 65 12.76 -16.64 -1.55
C PHE A 65 12.89 -17.58 -0.35
N GLU A 66 14.15 -17.81 0.09
CA GLU A 66 14.47 -18.72 1.19
C GLU A 66 13.97 -18.21 2.55
N SER A 67 13.93 -16.89 2.73
CA SER A 67 13.54 -16.26 3.98
C SER A 67 12.87 -14.89 3.77
N LEU A 68 12.24 -14.37 4.83
CA LEU A 68 11.72 -13.00 4.86
C LEU A 68 12.83 -11.96 4.66
N GLU A 69 14.01 -12.22 5.23
CA GLU A 69 15.17 -11.33 5.11
C GLU A 69 15.65 -11.23 3.67
N ALA A 70 15.75 -12.37 2.97
CA ALA A 70 16.13 -12.42 1.56
C ALA A 70 15.09 -11.70 0.68
N LEU A 71 13.80 -11.96 0.90
CA LEU A 71 12.71 -11.26 0.23
C LEU A 71 12.76 -9.74 0.48
N SER A 72 12.93 -9.35 1.76
CA SER A 72 12.97 -7.94 2.17
C SER A 72 14.15 -7.21 1.54
N ALA A 73 15.34 -7.81 1.57
CA ALA A 73 16.54 -7.25 0.96
C ALA A 73 16.34 -7.05 -0.55
N HIS A 74 15.73 -8.02 -1.22
CA HIS A 74 15.46 -7.95 -2.65
C HIS A 74 14.43 -6.86 -3.01
N VAL A 75 13.31 -6.80 -2.28
CA VAL A 75 12.28 -5.78 -2.48
C VAL A 75 12.83 -4.38 -2.26
N LEU A 76 13.61 -4.17 -1.18
CA LEU A 76 14.25 -2.89 -0.90
C LEU A 76 15.30 -2.51 -1.94
N LEU A 77 16.00 -3.49 -2.51
CA LEU A 77 16.94 -3.27 -3.60
C LEU A 77 16.23 -2.74 -4.86
N LEU A 78 15.14 -3.38 -5.27
CA LEU A 78 14.30 -2.92 -6.38
C LEU A 78 13.70 -1.54 -6.11
N TRP A 79 13.14 -1.35 -4.92
CA TRP A 79 12.50 -0.12 -4.49
C TRP A 79 13.44 1.08 -4.50
N ASN A 80 14.62 0.93 -3.90
CA ASN A 80 15.62 1.99 -3.80
C ASN A 80 16.37 2.23 -5.12
N GLY A 81 16.46 1.21 -5.99
CA GLY A 81 17.05 1.31 -7.33
C GLY A 81 16.10 1.85 -8.40
N ALA A 82 14.82 2.03 -8.06
CA ALA A 82 13.80 2.48 -9.00
C ALA A 82 14.09 3.90 -9.55
N ARG A 83 14.01 4.05 -10.85
CA ARG A 83 14.09 5.32 -11.59
C ARG A 83 12.74 5.80 -12.08
N TYR A 84 11.82 4.86 -12.34
CA TYR A 84 10.45 5.10 -12.78
C TYR A 84 9.46 4.63 -11.74
N ARG A 85 8.30 5.27 -11.70
CA ARG A 85 7.24 4.94 -10.73
C ARG A 85 6.82 3.48 -10.81
N GLU A 86 6.72 2.95 -12.01
CA GLU A 86 6.30 1.58 -12.27
C GLU A 86 7.27 0.52 -11.73
N GLU A 87 8.56 0.84 -11.60
CA GLU A 87 9.53 -0.07 -10.96
C GLU A 87 9.19 -0.28 -9.47
N ARG A 88 8.68 0.75 -8.78
CA ARG A 88 8.16 0.60 -7.42
C ARG A 88 6.92 -0.27 -7.36
N PHE A 89 6.02 -0.16 -8.34
CA PHE A 89 4.89 -1.08 -8.45
C PHE A 89 5.34 -2.52 -8.66
N VAL A 90 6.38 -2.78 -9.45
CA VAL A 90 6.95 -4.14 -9.55
C VAL A 90 7.46 -4.62 -8.20
N ALA A 91 8.21 -3.81 -7.44
CA ALA A 91 8.70 -4.17 -6.12
C ALA A 91 7.56 -4.54 -5.14
N LEU A 92 6.45 -3.77 -5.13
CA LEU A 92 5.26 -4.10 -4.34
C LEU A 92 4.61 -5.40 -4.80
N ASN A 93 4.54 -5.62 -6.12
CA ASN A 93 3.92 -6.82 -6.67
C ASN A 93 4.74 -8.10 -6.45
N VAL A 94 6.06 -8.01 -6.25
CA VAL A 94 6.87 -9.16 -5.77
C VAL A 94 6.32 -9.70 -4.45
N LEU A 95 5.96 -8.84 -3.50
CA LEU A 95 5.36 -9.25 -2.22
C LEU A 95 4.01 -9.96 -2.40
N ARG A 96 3.26 -9.68 -3.48
CA ARG A 96 1.94 -10.24 -3.76
C ARG A 96 1.99 -11.62 -4.42
N LEU A 97 3.14 -12.05 -4.94
CA LEU A 97 3.28 -13.34 -5.62
C LEU A 97 3.01 -14.48 -4.65
N ARG A 98 2.34 -15.52 -5.15
CA ARG A 98 1.89 -16.66 -4.33
C ARG A 98 3.02 -17.28 -3.48
N PRO A 99 4.23 -17.53 -4.02
CA PRO A 99 5.32 -18.11 -3.24
C PRO A 99 5.77 -17.26 -2.05
N HIS A 100 5.56 -15.94 -2.12
CA HIS A 100 6.05 -14.99 -1.10
C HIS A 100 5.03 -14.67 -0.01
N ARG A 101 3.73 -14.94 -0.25
CA ARG A 101 2.65 -14.59 0.70
C ARG A 101 2.86 -15.18 2.09
N ARG A 102 3.46 -16.37 2.20
CA ARG A 102 3.76 -17.02 3.49
C ARG A 102 4.62 -16.16 4.42
N TRP A 103 5.42 -15.25 3.88
CA TRP A 103 6.28 -14.34 4.64
C TRP A 103 5.57 -13.11 5.16
N LEU A 104 4.35 -12.84 4.68
CA LEU A 104 3.56 -11.68 5.08
C LEU A 104 2.86 -11.97 6.41
N THR A 105 3.53 -11.63 7.50
CA THR A 105 3.06 -11.70 8.88
C THR A 105 3.50 -10.44 9.62
N ALA A 106 3.26 -10.34 10.93
CA ALA A 106 3.75 -9.23 11.75
C ALA A 106 5.28 -9.08 11.71
N LYS A 107 6.02 -10.15 11.39
CA LYS A 107 7.48 -10.09 11.21
C LYS A 107 7.88 -9.22 10.00
N ALA A 108 7.01 -9.09 9.01
CA ALA A 108 7.26 -8.23 7.85
C ALA A 108 6.98 -6.73 8.13
N ALA A 109 6.44 -6.37 9.30
CA ALA A 109 6.07 -4.98 9.61
C ALA A 109 7.21 -3.97 9.38
N PRO A 110 8.50 -4.23 9.73
CA PRO A 110 9.58 -3.29 9.47
C PRO A 110 9.78 -2.97 7.98
N LEU A 111 9.65 -3.99 7.10
CA LEU A 111 9.68 -3.80 5.65
C LEU A 111 8.50 -2.95 5.20
N LEU A 112 7.27 -3.31 5.62
CA LEU A 112 6.04 -2.61 5.23
C LEU A 112 6.08 -1.14 5.65
N GLU A 113 6.51 -0.85 6.88
CA GLU A 113 6.67 0.52 7.38
C GLU A 113 7.69 1.31 6.56
N THR A 114 8.81 0.70 6.19
CA THR A 114 9.82 1.32 5.34
C THR A 114 9.25 1.70 3.97
N LEU A 115 8.48 0.80 3.35
CA LEU A 115 7.84 1.03 2.05
C LEU A 115 6.75 2.11 2.13
N ILE A 116 5.93 2.10 3.19
CA ILE A 116 4.88 3.11 3.41
C ILE A 116 5.51 4.50 3.59
N ARG A 117 6.49 4.64 4.49
CA ARG A 117 7.14 5.92 4.80
C ARG A 117 7.92 6.48 3.61
N SER A 118 8.65 5.63 2.89
CA SER A 118 9.45 6.06 1.72
C SER A 118 8.62 6.17 0.43
N GLY A 119 7.49 5.47 0.35
CA GLY A 119 6.51 5.59 -0.74
C GLY A 119 5.65 6.83 -0.65
N ALA A 120 5.26 7.21 0.55
CA ALA A 120 4.62 8.45 1.01
C ALA A 120 3.65 9.10 0.00
N TRP A 121 2.87 8.30 -0.72
CA TRP A 121 1.86 8.74 -1.68
C TRP A 121 0.78 7.68 -1.88
N TRP A 122 -0.44 8.13 -2.13
CA TRP A 122 -1.64 7.31 -2.12
C TRP A 122 -1.59 6.07 -3.03
N ASP A 123 -1.07 6.16 -4.24
CA ASP A 123 -1.06 5.07 -5.21
C ASP A 123 -0.19 3.87 -4.76
N LEU A 124 0.94 4.14 -4.12
CA LEU A 124 1.83 3.09 -3.58
C LEU A 124 1.33 2.58 -2.22
N VAL A 125 0.88 3.51 -1.36
CA VAL A 125 0.39 3.14 -0.02
C VAL A 125 -0.89 2.32 -0.11
N ASP A 126 -1.82 2.69 -0.99
CA ASP A 126 -3.07 1.95 -1.18
C ASP A 126 -2.81 0.56 -1.77
N GLU A 127 -1.95 0.45 -2.79
CA GLU A 127 -1.56 -0.85 -3.36
C GLU A 127 -0.94 -1.77 -2.29
N LEU A 128 -0.05 -1.22 -1.46
CA LEU A 128 0.57 -1.97 -0.36
C LEU A 128 -0.47 -2.36 0.70
N ALA A 129 -1.29 -1.43 1.14
CA ALA A 129 -2.25 -1.63 2.22
C ALA A 129 -3.34 -2.63 1.84
N THR A 130 -4.00 -2.40 0.71
CA THR A 130 -5.18 -3.19 0.31
C THR A 130 -4.85 -4.62 -0.11
N HIS A 131 -3.60 -4.91 -0.45
CA HIS A 131 -3.17 -6.22 -0.91
C HIS A 131 -2.16 -6.89 0.01
N VAL A 132 -1.04 -6.21 0.34
CA VAL A 132 0.04 -6.85 1.08
C VAL A 132 -0.26 -6.88 2.58
N VAL A 133 -0.69 -5.74 3.15
CA VAL A 133 -1.09 -5.66 4.57
C VAL A 133 -2.35 -6.49 4.80
N ALA A 134 -3.31 -6.48 3.87
CA ALA A 134 -4.49 -7.33 3.94
C ALA A 134 -4.13 -8.82 4.02
N THR A 135 -3.21 -9.29 3.14
CA THR A 135 -2.71 -10.68 3.20
C THR A 135 -1.98 -10.97 4.53
N ALA A 136 -1.21 -10.02 5.04
CA ALA A 136 -0.54 -10.19 6.33
C ALA A 136 -1.55 -10.31 7.50
N LEU A 137 -2.66 -9.55 7.46
CA LEU A 137 -3.78 -9.69 8.41
C LEU A 137 -4.49 -11.04 8.32
N GLU A 138 -4.53 -11.64 7.12
CA GLU A 138 -5.07 -13.00 6.92
C GLU A 138 -4.15 -14.06 7.49
N ASN A 139 -2.86 -13.95 7.26
CA ASN A 139 -1.87 -14.93 7.68
C ASN A 139 -1.57 -14.88 9.19
N ASP A 140 -1.62 -13.69 9.79
CA ASP A 140 -1.28 -13.44 11.21
C ASP A 140 -2.24 -12.39 11.80
N PRO A 141 -3.51 -12.76 12.03
CA PRO A 141 -4.52 -11.82 12.52
C PRO A 141 -4.13 -11.16 13.85
N VAL A 142 -3.58 -11.93 14.79
CA VAL A 142 -3.23 -11.44 16.12
C VAL A 142 -2.04 -10.48 16.08
N GLY A 143 -0.97 -10.88 15.41
CA GLY A 143 0.24 -10.06 15.30
C GLY A 143 0.00 -8.79 14.49
N MET A 144 -0.66 -8.92 13.34
CA MET A 144 -0.92 -7.78 12.46
C MET A 144 -1.98 -6.81 13.01
N THR A 145 -2.97 -7.26 13.77
CA THR A 145 -3.88 -6.35 14.48
C THR A 145 -3.12 -5.41 15.41
N LYS A 146 -2.11 -5.91 16.15
CA LYS A 146 -1.25 -5.07 16.98
C LYS A 146 -0.45 -4.06 16.15
N VAL A 147 0.07 -4.48 15.02
CA VAL A 147 0.81 -3.61 14.09
C VAL A 147 -0.09 -2.51 13.54
N VAL A 148 -1.27 -2.87 13.03
CA VAL A 148 -2.23 -1.91 12.44
C VAL A 148 -2.75 -0.92 13.50
N ARG A 149 -3.01 -1.37 14.72
CA ARG A 149 -3.37 -0.47 15.85
C ARG A 149 -2.24 0.53 16.15
N ARG A 150 -0.99 0.08 16.15
CA ARG A 150 0.17 0.97 16.34
C ARG A 150 0.25 2.00 15.20
N TRP A 151 0.05 1.60 13.94
CA TRP A 151 0.02 2.52 12.81
C TRP A 151 -1.11 3.55 12.90
N ALA A 152 -2.30 3.11 13.28
CA ALA A 152 -3.43 4.01 13.49
C ALA A 152 -3.17 5.07 14.55
N ALA A 153 -2.40 4.72 15.61
CA ALA A 153 -2.07 5.61 16.72
C ALA A 153 -0.78 6.42 16.51
N SER A 154 -0.05 6.22 15.40
CA SER A 154 1.29 6.79 15.19
C SER A 154 1.32 8.30 14.97
N GLY A 155 0.22 8.90 14.54
CA GLY A 155 0.19 10.29 14.06
C GLY A 155 0.83 10.49 12.67
N GLU A 156 1.41 9.45 12.07
CA GLU A 156 2.02 9.51 10.75
C GLU A 156 0.97 9.29 9.65
N LEU A 157 0.78 10.29 8.78
CA LEU A 157 -0.26 10.32 7.73
C LEU A 157 -0.38 8.99 6.98
N TRP A 158 0.71 8.47 6.43
CA TRP A 158 0.67 7.33 5.53
C TRP A 158 0.52 5.99 6.26
N LEU A 159 1.02 5.88 7.50
CA LEU A 159 0.74 4.73 8.36
C LEU A 159 -0.73 4.70 8.80
N GLN A 160 -1.28 5.85 9.21
CA GLN A 160 -2.70 5.98 9.54
C GLN A 160 -3.58 5.66 8.32
N ARG A 161 -3.20 6.16 7.13
CA ARG A 161 -3.93 5.81 5.91
C ARG A 161 -3.89 4.31 5.64
N ALA A 162 -2.72 3.67 5.72
CA ALA A 162 -2.60 2.22 5.54
C ALA A 162 -3.48 1.45 6.53
N ALA A 163 -3.52 1.86 7.80
CA ALA A 163 -4.38 1.27 8.82
C ALA A 163 -5.88 1.41 8.49
N LEU A 164 -6.30 2.54 7.90
CA LEU A 164 -7.69 2.77 7.48
C LEU A 164 -8.10 1.91 6.29
N VAL A 165 -7.21 1.74 5.28
CA VAL A 165 -7.62 1.16 4.00
C VAL A 165 -7.22 -0.31 3.83
N CYS A 166 -6.44 -0.90 4.74
CA CYS A 166 -5.94 -2.28 4.60
C CYS A 166 -7.05 -3.35 4.54
N GLN A 167 -8.25 -3.01 4.95
CA GLN A 167 -9.37 -3.96 4.96
C GLN A 167 -10.45 -3.69 3.88
N VAL A 168 -10.28 -2.69 3.02
CA VAL A 168 -11.35 -2.25 2.07
C VAL A 168 -11.74 -3.30 1.02
N LEU A 169 -10.94 -4.36 0.84
CA LEU A 169 -11.22 -5.47 -0.05
C LEU A 169 -11.59 -6.77 0.69
N ARG A 170 -11.77 -6.71 2.02
CA ARG A 170 -12.03 -7.92 2.83
C ARG A 170 -13.51 -8.26 2.97
N HIS A 171 -14.40 -7.38 2.54
CA HIS A 171 -15.86 -7.61 2.57
C HIS A 171 -16.34 -8.06 3.96
N GLU A 172 -17.06 -9.15 4.05
CA GLU A 172 -17.58 -9.73 5.30
C GLU A 172 -16.46 -10.11 6.29
N ALA A 173 -15.24 -10.38 5.83
CA ALA A 173 -14.09 -10.68 6.68
C ALA A 173 -13.44 -9.43 7.30
N THR A 174 -14.03 -8.23 7.12
CA THR A 174 -13.53 -7.00 7.75
C THR A 174 -13.69 -7.08 9.26
N ASP A 175 -12.57 -6.92 10.00
CA ASP A 175 -12.57 -6.69 11.44
C ASP A 175 -13.07 -5.27 11.72
N LEU A 176 -14.35 -5.18 12.14
CA LEU A 176 -15.01 -3.90 12.40
C LEU A 176 -14.45 -3.17 13.60
N GLU A 177 -13.96 -3.89 14.61
CA GLU A 177 -13.36 -3.26 15.80
C GLU A 177 -12.03 -2.61 15.47
N LEU A 178 -11.18 -3.31 14.70
CA LEU A 178 -9.91 -2.77 14.23
C LEU A 178 -10.13 -1.54 13.34
N LEU A 179 -11.10 -1.61 12.43
CA LEU A 179 -11.41 -0.48 11.56
C LEU A 179 -12.00 0.69 12.35
N ALA A 180 -12.94 0.44 13.28
CA ALA A 180 -13.49 1.49 14.14
C ALA A 180 -12.40 2.17 14.99
N TYR A 181 -11.44 1.38 15.50
CA TYR A 181 -10.28 1.93 16.18
C TYR A 181 -9.44 2.85 15.28
N ALA A 182 -9.16 2.42 14.04
CA ALA A 182 -8.40 3.23 13.09
C ALA A 182 -9.13 4.54 12.73
N ILE A 183 -10.45 4.49 12.53
CA ILE A 183 -11.29 5.67 12.29
C ILE A 183 -11.24 6.61 13.48
N GLU A 184 -11.41 6.11 14.71
CA GLU A 184 -11.37 6.92 15.94
C GLU A 184 -10.05 7.69 16.08
N ARG A 185 -8.93 7.09 15.68
CA ARG A 185 -7.60 7.73 15.71
C ARG A 185 -7.39 8.78 14.62
N ALA A 186 -8.17 8.75 13.56
CA ALA A 186 -8.00 9.60 12.38
C ALA A 186 -9.14 10.61 12.16
N VAL A 187 -10.28 10.47 12.86
CA VAL A 187 -11.54 11.20 12.56
C VAL A 187 -11.40 12.70 12.65
N ASP A 188 -10.59 13.22 13.58
CA ASP A 188 -10.36 14.66 13.77
C ASP A 188 -9.23 15.21 12.85
N GLY A 189 -8.59 14.31 12.08
CA GLY A 189 -7.52 14.68 11.15
C GLY A 189 -7.99 15.62 10.06
N LYS A 190 -7.17 16.64 9.76
CA LYS A 190 -7.48 17.66 8.74
C LYS A 190 -6.98 17.28 7.34
N ASP A 191 -6.12 16.28 7.24
CA ASP A 191 -5.51 15.87 5.99
C ASP A 191 -6.53 15.26 5.01
N PHE A 192 -6.41 15.62 3.75
CA PHE A 192 -7.30 15.16 2.69
C PHE A 192 -7.27 13.62 2.53
N PHE A 193 -6.08 13.02 2.59
CA PHE A 193 -5.93 11.58 2.38
C PHE A 193 -6.49 10.76 3.53
N LEU A 194 -6.43 11.26 4.78
CA LEU A 194 -7.09 10.62 5.92
C LEU A 194 -8.61 10.69 5.78
N ARG A 195 -9.14 11.88 5.51
CA ARG A 195 -10.59 12.10 5.32
C ARG A 195 -11.16 11.23 4.19
N LYS A 196 -10.42 11.15 3.09
CA LYS A 196 -10.79 10.30 1.95
C LYS A 196 -10.69 8.82 2.30
N GLY A 197 -9.65 8.42 3.05
CA GLY A 197 -9.43 7.04 3.52
C GLY A 197 -10.55 6.56 4.44
N ILE A 198 -10.98 7.38 5.41
CA ILE A 198 -12.12 7.08 6.29
C ILE A 198 -13.37 6.82 5.46
N GLY A 199 -13.71 7.76 4.56
CA GLY A 199 -14.91 7.62 3.73
C GLY A 199 -14.86 6.38 2.82
N TRP A 200 -13.69 6.05 2.26
CA TRP A 200 -13.51 4.85 1.44
C TRP A 200 -13.67 3.57 2.27
N ALA A 201 -13.07 3.50 3.45
CA ALA A 201 -13.17 2.35 4.33
C ALA A 201 -14.63 2.12 4.79
N MET A 202 -15.31 3.18 5.22
CA MET A 202 -16.74 3.11 5.57
C MET A 202 -17.60 2.68 4.37
N ARG A 203 -17.36 3.22 3.17
CA ARG A 203 -18.05 2.81 1.95
C ARG A 203 -17.84 1.34 1.61
N ALA A 204 -16.64 0.81 1.85
CA ALA A 204 -16.35 -0.61 1.62
C ALA A 204 -17.21 -1.49 2.54
N VAL A 205 -17.30 -1.15 3.84
CA VAL A 205 -18.18 -1.84 4.80
C VAL A 205 -19.65 -1.69 4.45
N GLY A 206 -20.08 -0.50 4.01
CA GLY A 206 -21.47 -0.20 3.71
C GLY A 206 -22.08 -1.02 2.55
N ARG A 207 -21.23 -1.60 1.70
CA ARG A 207 -21.70 -2.50 0.63
C ARG A 207 -22.31 -3.80 1.16
N ASP A 208 -21.75 -4.29 2.27
CA ASP A 208 -22.14 -5.58 2.84
C ASP A 208 -22.94 -5.39 4.16
N ARG A 209 -22.67 -4.28 4.88
CA ARG A 209 -23.23 -3.97 6.21
C ARG A 209 -23.61 -2.50 6.34
N PRO A 210 -24.64 -2.01 5.62
CA PRO A 210 -25.05 -0.61 5.62
C PRO A 210 -25.50 -0.09 7.00
N GLU A 211 -26.09 -0.97 7.84
CA GLU A 211 -26.51 -0.64 9.21
C GLU A 211 -25.33 -0.24 10.10
N VAL A 212 -24.17 -0.90 9.96
CA VAL A 212 -22.95 -0.57 10.68
C VAL A 212 -22.47 0.83 10.31
N VAL A 213 -22.50 1.17 9.02
CA VAL A 213 -22.07 2.49 8.56
C VAL A 213 -23.04 3.59 9.02
N ARG A 214 -24.35 3.33 9.04
CA ARG A 214 -25.32 4.28 9.62
C ARG A 214 -25.02 4.55 11.09
N ALA A 215 -24.76 3.48 11.89
CA ALA A 215 -24.38 3.62 13.28
C ALA A 215 -23.05 4.40 13.47
N TRP A 216 -22.07 4.18 12.60
CA TRP A 216 -20.81 4.91 12.62
C TRP A 216 -20.95 6.38 12.22
N LEU A 217 -21.79 6.72 11.24
CA LEU A 217 -22.09 8.09 10.86
C LEU A 217 -22.72 8.84 12.03
N GLU A 218 -23.58 8.17 12.78
CA GLU A 218 -24.18 8.73 13.99
C GLU A 218 -23.16 8.86 15.15
N ARG A 219 -22.40 7.81 15.43
CA ARG A 219 -21.36 7.79 16.47
C ARG A 219 -20.37 8.94 16.34
N TRP A 220 -19.94 9.24 15.11
CA TRP A 220 -18.96 10.29 14.83
C TRP A 220 -19.59 11.54 14.22
N ARG A 221 -20.89 11.76 14.43
CA ARG A 221 -21.58 12.97 14.01
C ARG A 221 -20.85 14.21 14.51
N GLY A 222 -20.63 15.19 13.65
CA GLY A 222 -19.91 16.43 13.97
C GLY A 222 -18.38 16.33 13.97
N ARG A 223 -17.80 15.12 14.05
CA ARG A 223 -16.35 14.89 13.95
C ARG A 223 -15.93 14.50 12.54
N LEU A 224 -16.75 13.72 11.83
CA LEU A 224 -16.50 13.35 10.45
C LEU A 224 -16.49 14.56 9.53
N SER A 225 -15.50 14.63 8.66
CA SER A 225 -15.48 15.64 7.61
C SER A 225 -16.63 15.45 6.62
N ARG A 226 -17.08 16.55 5.97
CA ARG A 226 -18.06 16.47 4.88
C ARG A 226 -17.63 15.53 3.75
N LEU A 227 -16.32 15.46 3.49
CA LEU A 227 -15.74 14.53 2.50
C LEU A 227 -15.94 13.08 2.93
N SER A 228 -15.61 12.74 4.19
CA SER A 228 -15.74 11.39 4.73
C SER A 228 -17.20 10.92 4.69
N VAL A 229 -18.13 11.77 5.14
CA VAL A 229 -19.57 11.49 5.09
C VAL A 229 -20.04 11.24 3.65
N ARG A 230 -19.73 12.15 2.72
CA ARG A 230 -20.11 12.00 1.30
C ARG A 230 -19.58 10.70 0.67
N GLU A 231 -18.34 10.31 0.98
CA GLU A 231 -17.77 9.08 0.44
C GLU A 231 -18.39 7.83 1.08
N ALA A 232 -18.66 7.85 2.37
CA ALA A 232 -19.30 6.74 3.08
C ALA A 232 -20.74 6.52 2.58
N SER A 233 -21.52 7.60 2.40
CA SER A 233 -22.92 7.54 1.99
C SER A 233 -23.15 7.03 0.57
N LYS A 234 -22.11 6.86 -0.25
CA LYS A 234 -22.24 6.27 -1.60
C LYS A 234 -22.62 4.79 -1.61
N ALA A 235 -22.60 4.10 -0.46
CA ALA A 235 -22.96 2.70 -0.30
C ALA A 235 -24.20 2.52 0.59
N LEU A 236 -24.93 3.58 0.89
CA LEU A 236 -26.18 3.59 1.65
C LEU A 236 -27.38 3.93 0.77
#